data_f4388d7a1fd91885c1077e2af94cea95
#
_entry.id   f4388d7a1fd91885c1077e2af94cea95
#
_cell.length_a   1.000
_cell.length_b   1.000
_cell.length_c   1.000
_cell.angle_alpha   90.00
_cell.angle_beta   90.00
_cell.angle_gamma   90.00
#
_symmetry.space_group_name_H-M   'P 1'
#
loop_
_entity.id
_entity.type
_entity.pdbx_description
1 polymer ?
#
loop_
_entity_poly.entity_id
_entity_poly.type
_entity_poly.pdbx_seq_one_letter_code
_entity_poly.pdbx_strand_id
1 'polypeptide(L)'
;MSQAVKSAPPVIFVCGRNAVRSPMAEALWRAAFGPGAEAASCGVEPAGYADGFMVAVMEEAGFDLSNYEPRDMRAMETISADLVVCLTPEAHDAAARIAADHGAALQLWPAPDPAETTGGREAKLAAYRQAREAIAARIAQFGRESGYLS
;
A
#
# COMPACT_ATOMS: atom_id res chain seq x y z
N MET A 1 3.74 -26.25 -4.64
CA MET A 1 4.54 -25.02 -4.56
C MET A 1 3.71 -23.85 -5.09
N SER A 2 3.53 -22.85 -4.27
CA SER A 2 2.78 -21.67 -4.68
C SER A 2 3.67 -20.75 -5.52
N GLN A 3 3.22 -20.40 -6.69
CA GLN A 3 3.96 -19.51 -7.59
C GLN A 3 3.00 -18.53 -8.23
N ALA A 4 3.51 -17.39 -8.63
CA ALA A 4 2.78 -16.49 -9.48
C ALA A 4 2.55 -17.17 -10.83
N VAL A 5 1.29 -17.29 -11.25
CA VAL A 5 0.94 -17.96 -12.53
C VAL A 5 1.10 -17.01 -13.72
N LYS A 6 1.21 -15.72 -13.44
CA LYS A 6 1.60 -14.67 -14.38
C LYS A 6 2.15 -13.51 -13.59
N SER A 7 2.86 -12.60 -14.23
CA SER A 7 3.46 -11.45 -13.55
C SER A 7 2.37 -10.48 -13.06
N ALA A 8 2.45 -10.10 -11.79
CA ALA A 8 1.57 -9.08 -11.26
C ALA A 8 1.86 -7.73 -11.93
N PRO A 9 0.83 -6.89 -12.12
CA PRO A 9 1.04 -5.60 -12.77
C PRO A 9 1.84 -4.64 -11.88
N PRO A 10 2.59 -3.70 -12.48
CA PRO A 10 3.12 -2.59 -11.72
C PRO A 10 1.97 -1.81 -11.08
N VAL A 11 2.11 -1.46 -9.79
CA VAL A 11 1.02 -0.87 -9.02
C VAL A 11 1.46 0.40 -8.31
N ILE A 12 0.55 1.37 -8.21
CA ILE A 12 0.71 2.54 -7.35
C ILE A 12 -0.40 2.50 -6.30
N PHE A 13 0.00 2.55 -5.02
CA PHE A 13 -0.94 2.66 -3.91
C PHE A 13 -1.06 4.11 -3.46
N VAL A 14 -2.28 4.60 -3.27
CA VAL A 14 -2.55 5.98 -2.90
C VAL A 14 -3.34 6.03 -1.60
N CYS A 15 -2.86 6.81 -0.65
CA CYS A 15 -3.61 7.13 0.56
C CYS A 15 -3.45 8.61 0.89
N GLY A 16 -3.90 9.06 2.07
CA GLY A 16 -3.87 10.47 2.40
C GLY A 16 -2.46 11.01 2.60
N ARG A 17 -1.68 10.36 3.45
CA ARG A 17 -0.41 10.91 3.92
C ARG A 17 0.83 10.11 3.53
N ASN A 18 0.66 8.94 2.93
CA ASN A 18 1.78 8.05 2.59
C ASN A 18 2.70 7.74 3.79
N ALA A 19 2.09 7.64 4.97
CA ALA A 19 2.82 7.39 6.21
C ALA A 19 2.49 6.05 6.84
N VAL A 20 1.34 5.44 6.53
CA VAL A 20 0.87 4.19 7.13
C VAL A 20 0.42 3.18 6.07
N ARG A 21 -0.78 3.40 5.49
CA ARG A 21 -1.44 2.36 4.69
C ARG A 21 -0.75 2.06 3.36
N SER A 22 -0.41 3.08 2.61
CA SER A 22 0.21 2.86 1.30
C SER A 22 1.65 2.35 1.39
N PRO A 23 2.48 2.76 2.37
CA PRO A 23 3.78 2.12 2.54
C PRO A 23 3.68 0.63 2.90
N MET A 24 2.72 0.26 3.75
CA MET A 24 2.47 -1.15 4.07
C MET A 24 2.10 -1.94 2.81
N ALA A 25 1.18 -1.40 2.02
CA ALA A 25 0.71 -2.06 0.81
C ALA A 25 1.84 -2.26 -0.20
N GLU A 26 2.70 -1.26 -0.37
CA GLU A 26 3.84 -1.35 -1.26
C GLU A 26 4.77 -2.51 -0.88
N ALA A 27 5.13 -2.62 0.39
CA ALA A 27 6.00 -3.69 0.87
C ALA A 27 5.32 -5.07 0.77
N LEU A 28 4.05 -5.14 1.14
CA LEU A 28 3.29 -6.39 1.13
C LEU A 28 3.03 -6.89 -0.29
N TRP A 29 2.87 -6.00 -1.25
CA TRP A 29 2.73 -6.38 -2.67
C TRP A 29 3.97 -7.09 -3.17
N ARG A 30 5.15 -6.53 -2.88
CA ARG A 30 6.41 -7.16 -3.28
C ARG A 30 6.60 -8.52 -2.63
N ALA A 31 6.19 -8.64 -1.36
CA ALA A 31 6.27 -9.92 -0.65
C ALA A 31 5.35 -10.97 -1.27
N ALA A 32 4.15 -10.56 -1.69
CA ALA A 32 3.16 -11.48 -2.25
C ALA A 32 3.54 -11.97 -3.66
N PHE A 33 4.09 -11.09 -4.49
CA PHE A 33 4.29 -11.39 -5.91
C PHE A 33 5.76 -11.55 -6.31
N GLY A 34 6.67 -11.44 -5.37
CA GLY A 34 8.07 -11.72 -5.57
C GLY A 34 8.93 -10.47 -5.78
N PRO A 35 10.27 -10.64 -5.76
CA PRO A 35 11.20 -9.51 -5.79
C PRO A 35 11.18 -8.74 -7.10
N GLY A 36 10.67 -9.33 -8.18
CA GLY A 36 10.52 -8.64 -9.46
C GLY A 36 9.25 -7.81 -9.58
N ALA A 37 8.35 -7.87 -8.59
CA ALA A 37 7.13 -7.10 -8.63
C ALA A 37 7.40 -5.63 -8.38
N GLU A 38 6.83 -4.78 -9.22
CA GLU A 38 7.02 -3.33 -9.13
C GLU A 38 5.85 -2.70 -8.36
N ALA A 39 6.17 -1.94 -7.34
CA ALA A 39 5.17 -1.25 -6.54
C ALA A 39 5.72 0.09 -6.08
N ALA A 40 4.85 1.08 -6.00
CA ALA A 40 5.16 2.39 -5.47
C ALA A 40 3.96 2.89 -4.68
N SER A 41 4.16 3.96 -3.92
CA SER A 41 3.08 4.55 -3.15
C SER A 41 3.27 6.05 -3.01
N CYS A 42 2.16 6.76 -2.80
CA CYS A 42 2.17 8.21 -2.60
C CYS A 42 1.01 8.64 -1.73
N GLY A 43 1.05 9.88 -1.28
CA GLY A 43 -0.02 10.49 -0.51
C GLY A 43 -0.50 11.78 -1.14
N VAL A 44 -1.76 12.12 -0.91
CA VAL A 44 -2.34 13.39 -1.37
C VAL A 44 -1.64 14.56 -0.66
N GLU A 45 -1.46 14.42 0.65
CA GLU A 45 -0.71 15.38 1.47
C GLU A 45 0.32 14.58 2.28
N PRO A 46 1.49 14.29 1.72
CA PRO A 46 2.44 13.40 2.38
C PRO A 46 2.92 13.97 3.72
N ALA A 47 3.05 13.07 4.69
CA ALA A 47 3.62 13.41 5.99
C ALA A 47 5.11 13.71 5.83
N GLY A 48 5.70 14.37 6.82
CA GLY A 48 7.13 14.66 6.78
C GLY A 48 8.00 13.44 6.99
N TYR A 49 7.46 12.38 7.59
CA TYR A 49 8.18 11.14 7.87
C TYR A 49 7.18 9.99 8.02
N ALA A 50 7.68 8.77 7.91
CA ALA A 50 6.87 7.57 8.08
C ALA A 50 6.42 7.45 9.54
N ASP A 51 5.22 6.90 9.74
CA ASP A 51 4.66 6.70 11.07
C ASP A 51 5.45 5.64 11.84
N GLY A 52 5.86 5.97 13.07
CA GLY A 52 6.69 5.08 13.88
C GLY A 52 6.00 3.76 14.26
N PHE A 53 4.69 3.77 14.49
CA PHE A 53 3.96 2.53 14.74
C PHE A 53 3.92 1.65 13.49
N MET A 54 3.75 2.27 12.33
CA MET A 54 3.79 1.54 11.06
C MET A 54 5.15 0.86 10.87
N VAL A 55 6.23 1.60 11.07
CA VAL A 55 7.58 1.05 10.96
C VAL A 55 7.77 -0.13 11.92
N ALA A 56 7.29 0.00 13.16
CA ALA A 56 7.42 -1.05 14.18
C ALA A 56 6.67 -2.32 13.80
N VAL A 57 5.40 -2.23 13.38
CA VAL A 57 4.64 -3.43 13.05
C VAL A 57 5.09 -4.07 11.74
N MET A 58 5.64 -3.30 10.81
CA MET A 58 6.22 -3.88 9.59
C MET A 58 7.53 -4.60 9.89
N GLU A 59 8.33 -4.07 10.81
CA GLU A 59 9.54 -4.75 11.26
C GLU A 59 9.22 -6.10 11.92
N GLU A 60 8.14 -6.18 12.69
CA GLU A 60 7.68 -7.45 13.26
C GLU A 60 7.44 -8.51 12.19
N ALA A 61 7.01 -8.08 11.02
CA ALA A 61 6.71 -8.98 9.90
C ALA A 61 7.89 -9.20 8.95
N GLY A 62 9.06 -8.64 9.29
CA GLY A 62 10.27 -8.84 8.51
C GLY A 62 10.54 -7.76 7.47
N PHE A 63 9.84 -6.63 7.52
CA PHE A 63 10.02 -5.53 6.56
C PHE A 63 10.66 -4.34 7.23
N ASP A 64 11.81 -3.90 6.72
CA ASP A 64 12.48 -2.71 7.21
C ASP A 64 12.04 -1.48 6.44
N LEU A 65 11.16 -0.68 7.05
CA LEU A 65 10.70 0.59 6.49
C LEU A 65 11.25 1.79 7.27
N SER A 66 12.33 1.59 8.03
CA SER A 66 12.91 2.64 8.87
C SER A 66 13.42 3.84 8.07
N ASN A 67 13.77 3.64 6.79
CA ASN A 67 14.23 4.70 5.92
C ASN A 67 13.19 5.14 4.90
N TYR A 68 11.94 4.70 5.06
CA TYR A 68 10.89 5.06 4.13
C TYR A 68 10.57 6.55 4.25
N GLU A 69 10.53 7.24 3.11
CA GLU A 69 10.17 8.66 3.04
C GLU A 69 8.85 8.83 2.31
N PRO A 70 7.85 9.47 2.94
CA PRO A 70 6.58 9.74 2.25
C PRO A 70 6.78 10.55 0.97
N ARG A 71 6.02 10.21 -0.06
CA ARG A 71 6.11 10.82 -1.39
C ARG A 71 4.79 11.45 -1.77
N ASP A 72 4.87 12.53 -2.57
CA ASP A 72 3.68 13.13 -3.13
C ASP A 72 3.33 12.50 -4.50
N MET A 73 2.24 12.96 -5.10
CA MET A 73 1.77 12.43 -6.37
C MET A 73 2.72 12.70 -7.53
N ARG A 74 3.53 13.75 -7.45
CA ARG A 74 4.49 14.09 -8.52
C ARG A 74 5.57 13.03 -8.66
N ALA A 75 5.93 12.37 -7.55
CA ALA A 75 6.90 11.30 -7.60
C ALA A 75 6.43 10.13 -8.46
N MET A 76 5.13 10.03 -8.70
CA MET A 76 4.56 8.94 -9.50
C MET A 76 4.62 9.20 -11.01
N GLU A 77 4.94 10.41 -11.45
CA GLU A 77 4.95 10.76 -12.88
C GLU A 77 5.93 9.94 -13.69
N THR A 78 7.04 9.53 -13.09
CA THR A 78 8.09 8.76 -13.78
C THR A 78 8.01 7.26 -13.51
N ILE A 79 6.98 6.81 -12.82
CA ILE A 79 6.81 5.41 -12.44
C ILE A 79 5.80 4.76 -13.37
N SER A 80 6.10 3.55 -13.85
CA SER A 80 5.15 2.78 -14.65
C SER A 80 4.11 2.14 -13.74
N ALA A 81 2.85 2.17 -14.16
CA ALA A 81 1.77 1.49 -13.45
C ALA A 81 0.68 1.06 -14.42
N ASP A 82 0.18 -0.16 -14.21
CA ASP A 82 -0.99 -0.67 -14.92
C ASP A 82 -2.20 -0.74 -13.98
N LEU A 83 -1.97 -0.57 -12.68
CA LEU A 83 -3.01 -0.58 -11.65
C LEU A 83 -2.73 0.51 -10.64
N VAL A 84 -3.77 1.28 -10.30
CA VAL A 84 -3.72 2.23 -9.19
C VAL A 84 -4.74 1.77 -8.15
N VAL A 85 -4.30 1.64 -6.91
CA VAL A 85 -5.15 1.21 -5.81
C VAL A 85 -5.28 2.36 -4.82
N CYS A 86 -6.51 2.80 -4.60
CA CYS A 86 -6.85 3.83 -3.65
C CYS A 86 -7.26 3.18 -2.33
N LEU A 87 -6.60 3.52 -1.24
CA LEU A 87 -6.81 2.88 0.06
C LEU A 87 -7.76 3.66 0.98
N THR A 88 -8.20 4.83 0.55
CA THR A 88 -9.15 5.64 1.31
C THR A 88 -10.02 6.44 0.35
N PRO A 89 -11.35 6.55 0.62
CA PRO A 89 -12.24 7.32 -0.25
C PRO A 89 -11.79 8.78 -0.44
N GLU A 90 -11.16 9.39 0.56
CA GLU A 90 -10.72 10.78 0.50
C GLU A 90 -9.62 11.00 -0.56
N ALA A 91 -8.90 9.96 -0.94
CA ALA A 91 -7.87 10.03 -1.96
C ALA A 91 -8.37 9.63 -3.36
N HIS A 92 -9.66 9.37 -3.52
CA HIS A 92 -10.21 8.85 -4.78
C HIS A 92 -9.93 9.75 -5.98
N ASP A 93 -10.16 11.06 -5.86
CA ASP A 93 -9.97 11.96 -6.99
C ASP A 93 -8.50 12.03 -7.43
N ALA A 94 -7.59 12.02 -6.46
CA ALA A 94 -6.17 11.99 -6.76
C ALA A 94 -5.76 10.68 -7.41
N ALA A 95 -6.25 9.56 -6.90
CA ALA A 95 -5.97 8.23 -7.48
C ALA A 95 -6.52 8.12 -8.90
N ALA A 96 -7.72 8.64 -9.14
CA ALA A 96 -8.33 8.63 -10.48
C ALA A 96 -7.49 9.42 -11.48
N ARG A 97 -6.94 10.56 -11.06
CA ARG A 97 -6.05 11.35 -11.92
C ARG A 97 -4.78 10.60 -12.26
N ILE A 98 -4.15 9.98 -11.26
CA ILE A 98 -2.95 9.18 -11.48
C ILE A 98 -3.26 8.03 -12.45
N ALA A 99 -4.36 7.32 -12.25
CA ALA A 99 -4.77 6.23 -13.13
C ALA A 99 -4.96 6.71 -14.56
N ALA A 100 -5.63 7.85 -14.75
CA ALA A 100 -5.85 8.41 -16.08
C ALA A 100 -4.52 8.80 -16.76
N ASP A 101 -3.62 9.42 -16.03
CA ASP A 101 -2.33 9.85 -16.56
C ASP A 101 -1.45 8.66 -16.97
N HIS A 102 -1.60 7.52 -16.30
CA HIS A 102 -0.81 6.32 -16.59
C HIS A 102 -1.52 5.34 -17.52
N GLY A 103 -2.78 5.60 -17.88
CA GLY A 103 -3.57 4.62 -18.62
C GLY A 103 -3.80 3.36 -17.82
N ALA A 104 -3.88 3.48 -16.50
CA ALA A 104 -3.98 2.36 -15.58
C ALA A 104 -5.42 2.12 -15.13
N ALA A 105 -5.72 0.89 -14.72
CA ALA A 105 -6.98 0.57 -14.05
C ALA A 105 -6.98 1.16 -12.64
N LEU A 106 -8.15 1.47 -12.11
CA LEU A 106 -8.32 2.01 -10.77
C LEU A 106 -9.19 1.08 -9.94
N GLN A 107 -8.73 0.76 -8.73
CA GLN A 107 -9.52 0.02 -7.75
C GLN A 107 -9.52 0.75 -6.42
N LEU A 108 -10.63 0.66 -5.69
CA LEU A 108 -10.75 1.20 -4.34
C LEU A 108 -10.75 0.03 -3.36
N TRP A 109 -9.74 0.01 -2.47
CA TRP A 109 -9.64 -0.99 -1.39
C TRP A 109 -9.64 -0.25 -0.06
N PRO A 110 -10.82 0.15 0.46
CA PRO A 110 -10.84 0.93 1.70
C PRO A 110 -10.16 0.19 2.85
N ALA A 111 -9.25 0.86 3.51
CA ALA A 111 -8.57 0.34 4.68
C ALA A 111 -8.73 1.35 5.82
N PRO A 112 -9.16 0.90 7.02
CA PRO A 112 -9.25 1.81 8.16
C PRO A 112 -7.89 2.42 8.47
N ASP A 113 -7.89 3.68 8.93
CA ASP A 113 -6.66 4.35 9.31
C ASP A 113 -6.36 4.04 10.78
N PRO A 114 -5.34 3.22 11.07
CA PRO A 114 -5.03 2.88 12.46
C PRO A 114 -4.51 4.06 13.27
N ALA A 115 -4.05 5.13 12.61
CA ALA A 115 -3.59 6.33 13.29
C ALA A 115 -4.72 7.05 14.02
N GLU A 116 -5.97 6.80 13.66
CA GLU A 116 -7.14 7.38 14.33
C GLU A 116 -7.52 6.63 15.61
N THR A 117 -6.87 5.51 15.90
CA THR A 117 -7.17 4.71 17.07
C THR A 117 -6.80 5.46 18.35
N THR A 118 -7.74 5.51 19.29
CA THR A 118 -7.50 6.09 20.61
C THR A 118 -7.03 5.01 21.58
N GLY A 119 -6.46 5.45 22.69
CA GLY A 119 -5.96 4.55 23.73
C GLY A 119 -4.44 4.56 23.80
N GLY A 120 -3.91 3.65 24.59
CA GLY A 120 -2.47 3.57 24.83
C GLY A 120 -1.72 2.85 23.72
N ARG A 121 -0.42 2.69 23.96
CA ARG A 121 0.50 2.08 23.01
C ARG A 121 0.03 0.71 22.50
N GLU A 122 -0.41 -0.16 23.43
CA GLU A 122 -0.84 -1.53 23.03
C GLU A 122 -2.05 -1.52 22.13
N ALA A 123 -3.03 -0.65 22.40
CA ALA A 123 -4.21 -0.52 21.57
C ALA A 123 -3.83 -0.02 20.17
N LYS A 124 -2.91 0.92 20.08
CA LYS A 124 -2.43 1.45 18.81
C LYS A 124 -1.67 0.39 18.03
N LEU A 125 -0.76 -0.32 18.65
CA LEU A 125 -0.01 -1.40 17.98
C LEU A 125 -0.97 -2.47 17.45
N ALA A 126 -1.99 -2.83 18.24
CA ALA A 126 -2.98 -3.81 17.79
C ALA A 126 -3.72 -3.33 16.53
N ALA A 127 -4.10 -2.05 16.49
CA ALA A 127 -4.77 -1.47 15.32
C ALA A 127 -3.86 -1.45 14.08
N TYR A 128 -2.60 -1.13 14.26
CA TYR A 128 -1.64 -1.14 13.14
C TYR A 128 -1.39 -2.56 12.63
N ARG A 129 -1.31 -3.56 13.52
CA ARG A 129 -1.20 -4.96 13.12
C ARG A 129 -2.41 -5.42 12.33
N GLN A 130 -3.61 -5.01 12.75
CA GLN A 130 -4.85 -5.34 12.04
C GLN A 130 -4.87 -4.71 10.64
N ALA A 131 -4.41 -3.46 10.51
CA ALA A 131 -4.30 -2.81 9.21
C ALA A 131 -3.34 -3.57 8.30
N ARG A 132 -2.19 -3.97 8.80
CA ARG A 132 -1.21 -4.77 8.06
C ARG A 132 -1.83 -6.08 7.57
N GLU A 133 -2.51 -6.81 8.46
CA GLU A 133 -3.13 -8.09 8.09
C GLU A 133 -4.25 -7.91 7.08
N ALA A 134 -5.07 -6.87 7.24
CA ALA A 134 -6.17 -6.60 6.31
C ALA A 134 -5.67 -6.28 4.90
N ILE A 135 -4.62 -5.47 4.80
CA ILE A 135 -4.02 -5.12 3.51
C ILE A 135 -3.39 -6.36 2.88
N ALA A 136 -2.66 -7.16 3.66
CA ALA A 136 -2.06 -8.40 3.15
C ALA A 136 -3.13 -9.35 2.62
N ALA A 137 -4.23 -9.51 3.35
CA ALA A 137 -5.33 -10.38 2.93
C ALA A 137 -5.99 -9.88 1.63
N ARG A 138 -6.15 -8.57 1.50
CA ARG A 138 -6.74 -7.99 0.29
C ARG A 138 -5.86 -8.18 -0.94
N ILE A 139 -4.54 -8.03 -0.76
CA ILE A 139 -3.57 -8.28 -1.83
C ILE A 139 -3.63 -9.76 -2.26
N ALA A 140 -3.65 -10.68 -1.30
CA ALA A 140 -3.74 -12.10 -1.60
C ALA A 140 -5.04 -12.46 -2.34
N GLN A 141 -6.15 -11.88 -1.91
CA GLN A 141 -7.44 -12.05 -2.58
C GLN A 141 -7.37 -11.57 -4.04
N PHE A 142 -6.83 -10.38 -4.26
CA PHE A 142 -6.65 -9.84 -5.61
C PHE A 142 -5.79 -10.79 -6.45
N GLY A 143 -4.70 -11.29 -5.87
CA GLY A 143 -3.78 -12.19 -6.57
C GLY A 143 -4.47 -13.47 -7.04
N ARG A 144 -5.29 -14.07 -6.18
CA ARG A 144 -6.03 -15.29 -6.53
C ARG A 144 -7.13 -15.01 -7.55
N GLU A 145 -7.92 -13.96 -7.35
CA GLU A 145 -9.02 -13.62 -8.25
C GLU A 145 -8.55 -13.21 -9.63
N SER A 146 -7.37 -12.60 -9.72
CA SER A 146 -6.82 -12.10 -10.99
C SER A 146 -5.85 -13.10 -11.64
N GLY A 147 -5.59 -14.24 -11.01
CA GLY A 147 -4.72 -15.26 -11.58
C GLY A 147 -3.23 -15.00 -11.40
N TYR A 148 -2.84 -14.10 -10.50
CA TYR A 148 -1.43 -13.84 -10.21
C TYR A 148 -0.88 -14.78 -9.13
N LEU A 149 -1.77 -15.37 -8.33
CA LEU A 149 -1.43 -16.39 -7.34
C LEU A 149 -2.30 -17.62 -7.56
N SER A 150 -1.77 -18.78 -7.20
CA SER A 150 -2.51 -20.06 -7.24
C SER A 150 -3.59 -20.11 -6.19
#